data_9e6b80ee39208b7d6c89b5920b223a35
#
_entry.id   9e6b80ee39208b7d6c89b5920b223a35
#
_cell.length_a   1.000
_cell.length_b   1.000
_cell.length_c   1.000
_cell.angle_alpha   90.00
_cell.angle_beta   90.00
_cell.angle_gamma   90.00
#
_symmetry.space_group_name_H-M   'P 1'
#
loop_
_entity.id
_entity.type
_entity.pdbx_description
1 polymer ?
#
loop_
_entity_poly.entity_id
_entity_poly.type
_entity_poly.pdbx_seq_one_letter_code
_entity_poly.pdbx_strand_id
1 'polypeptide(L)'
;MSETATSVDGRPLSKRGERTRRKLLEAAEAVFAELGYHDASIVKITEAAGVGQGTFYLYFASKKGVFDELVVDLNHRVRQAMTEAASQGTTRAEMERLGFAGYFRFVADHPALYRIIRQAEFVSPEMLHLHYERLTSGYVTGLRQAMEAGEIAEGDPELLAWALMGIGELVGMRWILWAGRDELSPEMLDELGRIIARTIGSGNGGR
;
A
#
# COMPACT_ATOMS: atom_id res chain seq x y z
N MET A 1 11.99 10.87 10.56
CA MET A 1 11.46 11.66 11.71
C MET A 1 9.99 11.30 11.82
N SER A 2 9.55 10.68 12.93
CA SER A 2 8.13 10.34 13.12
C SER A 2 7.35 11.64 13.31
N GLU A 3 6.46 11.93 12.38
CA GLU A 3 5.57 13.09 12.47
C GLU A 3 4.65 12.90 13.68
N THR A 4 4.71 13.81 14.63
CA THR A 4 3.89 13.73 15.85
C THR A 4 2.42 13.89 15.47
N ALA A 5 1.61 12.86 15.73
CA ALA A 5 0.18 12.91 15.42
C ALA A 5 -0.50 14.07 16.16
N THR A 6 -1.34 14.81 15.46
CA THR A 6 -2.05 15.99 15.98
C THR A 6 -3.56 15.76 16.01
N SER A 7 -4.26 16.50 16.88
CA SER A 7 -5.70 16.66 16.85
C SER A 7 -6.13 17.54 15.65
N VAL A 8 -7.43 17.61 15.38
CA VAL A 8 -8.00 18.52 14.35
C VAL A 8 -7.59 19.97 14.58
N ASP A 9 -7.39 20.37 15.84
CA ASP A 9 -6.93 21.73 16.23
C ASP A 9 -5.41 21.92 16.13
N GLY A 10 -4.67 20.94 15.57
CA GLY A 10 -3.21 21.02 15.42
C GLY A 10 -2.41 20.77 16.71
N ARG A 11 -3.03 20.36 17.80
CA ARG A 11 -2.34 20.08 19.06
C ARG A 11 -1.70 18.70 19.05
N PRO A 12 -0.46 18.54 19.55
CA PRO A 12 0.18 17.24 19.70
C PRO A 12 -0.70 16.31 20.56
N LEU A 13 -0.85 15.07 20.12
CA LEU A 13 -1.62 14.09 20.88
C LEU A 13 -0.79 13.50 22.03
N SER A 14 -1.47 13.22 23.14
CA SER A 14 -0.89 12.37 24.18
C SER A 14 -0.87 10.90 23.71
N LYS A 15 -0.05 10.05 24.35
CA LYS A 15 -0.02 8.59 24.08
C LYS A 15 -1.40 7.92 24.13
N ARG A 16 -2.32 8.43 24.98
CA ARG A 16 -3.71 7.96 25.03
C ARG A 16 -4.49 8.44 23.79
N GLY A 17 -4.28 9.69 23.39
CA GLY A 17 -4.89 10.26 22.19
C GLY A 17 -4.47 9.52 20.92
N GLU A 18 -3.18 9.23 20.76
CA GLU A 18 -2.65 8.46 19.64
C GLU A 18 -3.28 7.07 19.56
N ARG A 19 -3.41 6.37 20.70
CA ARG A 19 -4.10 5.07 20.75
C ARG A 19 -5.57 5.16 20.35
N THR A 20 -6.27 6.20 20.77
CA THR A 20 -7.68 6.40 20.40
C THR A 20 -7.82 6.71 18.92
N ARG A 21 -6.95 7.56 18.38
CA ARG A 21 -6.92 7.88 16.95
C ARG A 21 -6.64 6.64 16.10
N ARG A 22 -5.69 5.79 16.51
CA ARG A 22 -5.40 4.52 15.84
C ARG A 22 -6.59 3.58 15.85
N LYS A 23 -7.27 3.40 16.99
CA LYS A 23 -8.51 2.60 17.07
C LYS A 23 -9.60 3.09 16.13
N LEU A 24 -9.75 4.40 15.98
CA LEU A 24 -10.71 4.99 15.04
C LEU A 24 -10.31 4.70 13.58
N LEU A 25 -9.02 4.74 13.25
CA LEU A 25 -8.52 4.44 11.92
C LEU A 25 -8.71 2.95 11.57
N GLU A 26 -8.39 2.05 12.50
CA GLU A 26 -8.61 0.60 12.36
C GLU A 26 -10.11 0.26 12.21
N ALA A 27 -10.97 0.91 13.00
CA ALA A 27 -12.42 0.75 12.88
C ALA A 27 -12.94 1.30 11.53
N ALA A 28 -12.40 2.42 11.05
CA ALA A 28 -12.73 2.98 9.74
C ALA A 28 -12.31 2.03 8.61
N GLU A 29 -11.12 1.42 8.70
CA GLU A 29 -10.66 0.41 7.74
C GLU A 29 -11.66 -0.75 7.65
N ALA A 30 -12.07 -1.31 8.78
CA ALA A 30 -13.03 -2.42 8.82
C ALA A 30 -14.41 -2.03 8.26
N VAL A 31 -14.93 -0.88 8.67
CA VAL A 31 -16.26 -0.39 8.24
C VAL A 31 -16.27 -0.05 6.74
N PHE A 32 -15.23 0.60 6.21
CA PHE A 32 -15.14 0.88 4.77
C PHE A 32 -14.90 -0.40 3.94
N ALA A 33 -14.15 -1.36 4.45
CA ALA A 33 -13.95 -2.64 3.80
C ALA A 33 -15.26 -3.45 3.68
N GLU A 34 -16.08 -3.44 4.71
CA GLU A 34 -17.34 -4.19 4.76
C GLU A 34 -18.44 -3.50 3.97
N LEU A 35 -18.69 -2.22 4.23
CA LEU A 35 -19.86 -1.49 3.74
C LEU A 35 -19.58 -0.61 2.51
N GLY A 36 -18.32 -0.32 2.24
CA GLY A 36 -17.94 0.73 1.29
C GLY A 36 -18.11 2.13 1.88
N TYR A 37 -17.55 3.13 1.16
CA TYR A 37 -17.55 4.52 1.63
C TYR A 37 -18.98 5.09 1.79
N HIS A 38 -19.88 4.83 0.84
CA HIS A 38 -21.20 5.46 0.83
C HIS A 38 -22.05 5.01 2.02
N ASP A 39 -22.10 3.71 2.30
CA ASP A 39 -22.94 3.12 3.35
C ASP A 39 -22.27 3.13 4.73
N ALA A 40 -20.99 3.46 4.80
CA ALA A 40 -20.29 3.75 6.03
C ALA A 40 -20.72 5.08 6.63
N SER A 41 -20.76 5.15 7.97
CA SER A 41 -21.07 6.38 8.71
C SER A 41 -20.12 6.55 9.89
N ILE A 42 -19.96 7.81 10.33
CA ILE A 42 -19.18 8.13 11.55
C ILE A 42 -19.76 7.38 12.77
N VAL A 43 -21.09 7.20 12.82
CA VAL A 43 -21.74 6.41 13.88
C VAL A 43 -21.18 4.98 13.91
N LYS A 44 -21.23 4.29 12.77
CA LYS A 44 -20.72 2.90 12.65
C LYS A 44 -19.23 2.80 12.99
N ILE A 45 -18.43 3.77 12.56
CA ILE A 45 -16.99 3.81 12.87
C ILE A 45 -16.77 3.98 14.38
N THR A 46 -17.51 4.89 15.03
CA THR A 46 -17.36 5.13 16.46
C THR A 46 -17.90 3.99 17.32
N GLU A 47 -18.96 3.32 16.89
CA GLU A 47 -19.47 2.10 17.50
C GLU A 47 -18.43 0.97 17.42
N ALA A 48 -17.85 0.73 16.24
CA ALA A 48 -16.81 -0.27 16.04
C ALA A 48 -15.54 0.04 16.85
N ALA A 49 -15.18 1.33 17.01
CA ALA A 49 -14.05 1.76 17.82
C ALA A 49 -14.34 1.76 19.34
N GLY A 50 -15.60 1.62 19.76
CA GLY A 50 -16.00 1.69 21.18
C GLY A 50 -15.80 3.08 21.79
N VAL A 51 -16.06 4.16 21.01
CA VAL A 51 -15.94 5.55 21.45
C VAL A 51 -17.17 6.37 21.08
N GLY A 52 -17.40 7.50 21.78
CA GLY A 52 -18.47 8.41 21.43
C GLY A 52 -18.15 9.25 20.17
N GLN A 53 -19.20 9.70 19.45
CA GLN A 53 -19.04 10.52 18.24
C GLN A 53 -18.26 11.82 18.50
N GLY A 54 -18.43 12.47 19.65
CA GLY A 54 -17.65 13.65 20.04
C GLY A 54 -16.14 13.37 20.06
N THR A 55 -15.74 12.13 20.40
CA THR A 55 -14.34 11.71 20.37
C THR A 55 -13.80 11.63 18.94
N PHE A 56 -14.61 11.18 17.98
CA PHE A 56 -14.21 11.14 16.56
C PHE A 56 -13.78 12.54 16.07
N TYR A 57 -14.58 13.55 16.35
CA TYR A 57 -14.33 14.91 15.87
C TYR A 57 -13.11 15.60 16.51
N LEU A 58 -12.55 15.04 17.57
CA LEU A 58 -11.25 15.49 18.09
C LEU A 58 -10.08 15.09 17.17
N TYR A 59 -10.24 14.02 16.39
CA TYR A 59 -9.19 13.43 15.57
C TYR A 59 -9.40 13.59 14.07
N PHE A 60 -10.63 13.60 13.59
CA PHE A 60 -10.99 13.67 12.18
C PHE A 60 -12.14 14.64 11.96
N ALA A 61 -11.96 15.57 11.03
CA ALA A 61 -12.96 16.60 10.75
C ALA A 61 -14.22 16.05 10.05
N SER A 62 -14.10 14.92 9.33
CA SER A 62 -15.20 14.36 8.52
C SER A 62 -14.95 12.88 8.19
N LYS A 63 -15.99 12.22 7.64
CA LYS A 63 -15.87 10.88 7.06
C LYS A 63 -14.84 10.84 5.93
N LYS A 64 -14.79 11.89 5.08
CA LYS A 64 -13.78 12.01 4.04
C LYS A 64 -12.38 12.14 4.64
N GLY A 65 -12.22 12.95 5.69
CA GLY A 65 -10.92 13.13 6.34
C GLY A 65 -10.32 11.83 6.89
N VAL A 66 -11.11 10.99 7.56
CA VAL A 66 -10.62 9.69 8.03
C VAL A 66 -10.35 8.72 6.87
N PHE A 67 -11.12 8.80 5.78
CA PHE A 67 -10.87 8.01 4.57
C PHE A 67 -9.55 8.41 3.90
N ASP A 68 -9.28 9.68 3.73
CA ASP A 68 -8.05 10.20 3.14
C ASP A 68 -6.81 9.77 3.96
N GLU A 69 -6.89 9.88 5.28
CA GLU A 69 -5.82 9.42 6.16
C GLU A 69 -5.62 7.91 6.11
N LEU A 70 -6.71 7.14 5.97
CA LEU A 70 -6.62 5.70 5.82
C LEU A 70 -5.91 5.29 4.52
N VAL A 71 -6.16 6.01 3.40
CA VAL A 71 -5.40 5.81 2.16
C VAL A 71 -3.91 6.05 2.38
N VAL A 72 -3.54 7.10 3.10
CA VAL A 72 -2.13 7.41 3.42
C VAL A 72 -1.51 6.34 4.33
N ASP A 73 -2.22 5.88 5.36
CA ASP A 73 -1.75 4.84 6.28
C ASP A 73 -1.53 3.50 5.57
N LEU A 74 -2.51 3.06 4.79
CA LEU A 74 -2.41 1.82 3.99
C LEU A 74 -1.26 1.90 2.97
N ASN A 75 -1.08 3.06 2.32
CA ASN A 75 0.04 3.28 1.42
C ASN A 75 1.40 3.15 2.14
N HIS A 76 1.52 3.74 3.32
CA HIS A 76 2.75 3.63 4.11
C HIS A 76 3.04 2.19 4.49
N ARG A 77 2.04 1.48 5.02
CA ARG A 77 2.16 0.09 5.50
C ARG A 77 2.51 -0.88 4.38
N VAL A 78 1.86 -0.79 3.21
CA VAL A 78 2.18 -1.67 2.07
C VAL A 78 3.58 -1.42 1.53
N ARG A 79 4.01 -0.17 1.43
CA ARG A 79 5.38 0.17 1.01
C ARG A 79 6.43 -0.34 2.00
N GLN A 80 6.15 -0.23 3.28
CA GLN A 80 7.03 -0.77 4.33
C GLN A 80 7.15 -2.30 4.19
N ALA A 81 6.04 -3.03 4.06
CA ALA A 81 6.04 -4.48 3.89
C ALA A 81 6.83 -4.92 2.64
N MET A 82 6.64 -4.22 1.51
CA MET A 82 7.41 -4.47 0.29
C MET A 82 8.91 -4.23 0.49
N THR A 83 9.27 -3.11 1.12
CA THR A 83 10.68 -2.74 1.34
C THR A 83 11.37 -3.70 2.30
N GLU A 84 10.73 -4.07 3.40
CA GLU A 84 11.26 -5.04 4.35
C GLU A 84 11.50 -6.41 3.71
N ALA A 85 10.54 -6.88 2.89
CA ALA A 85 10.70 -8.13 2.18
C ALA A 85 11.83 -8.05 1.12
N ALA A 86 11.85 -7.00 0.29
CA ALA A 86 12.86 -6.79 -0.73
C ALA A 86 14.28 -6.68 -0.16
N SER A 87 14.44 -6.12 1.03
CA SER A 87 15.75 -5.95 1.69
C SER A 87 16.46 -7.28 2.01
N GLN A 88 15.76 -8.41 1.95
CA GLN A 88 16.34 -9.75 2.13
C GLN A 88 17.00 -10.29 0.85
N GLY A 89 16.76 -9.67 -0.30
CA GLY A 89 17.35 -10.06 -1.58
C GLY A 89 18.76 -9.52 -1.74
N THR A 90 19.61 -10.26 -2.45
CA THR A 90 21.00 -9.91 -2.74
C THR A 90 21.20 -9.41 -4.17
N THR A 91 20.29 -9.76 -5.07
CA THR A 91 20.27 -9.32 -6.48
C THR A 91 18.99 -8.56 -6.75
N ARG A 92 18.98 -7.72 -7.79
CA ARG A 92 17.78 -6.99 -8.19
C ARG A 92 16.58 -7.92 -8.43
N ALA A 93 16.79 -9.02 -9.11
CA ALA A 93 15.75 -10.01 -9.39
C ALA A 93 15.16 -10.64 -8.10
N GLU A 94 16.03 -10.94 -7.11
CA GLU A 94 15.58 -11.42 -5.80
C GLU A 94 14.81 -10.34 -5.03
N MET A 95 15.29 -9.10 -5.03
CA MET A 95 14.59 -7.97 -4.40
C MET A 95 13.20 -7.79 -4.98
N GLU A 96 13.05 -7.86 -6.31
CA GLU A 96 11.75 -7.80 -6.96
C GLU A 96 10.84 -8.94 -6.52
N ARG A 97 11.32 -10.18 -6.62
CA ARG A 97 10.53 -11.37 -6.23
C ARG A 97 10.07 -11.29 -4.78
N LEU A 98 10.95 -10.91 -3.87
CA LEU A 98 10.64 -10.79 -2.45
C LEU A 98 9.73 -9.60 -2.16
N GLY A 99 9.92 -8.46 -2.83
CA GLY A 99 9.05 -7.30 -2.73
C GLY A 99 7.61 -7.63 -3.13
N PHE A 100 7.42 -8.34 -4.24
CA PHE A 100 6.11 -8.84 -4.65
C PHE A 100 5.52 -9.84 -3.65
N ALA A 101 6.32 -10.75 -3.10
CA ALA A 101 5.86 -11.67 -2.05
C ALA A 101 5.37 -10.89 -0.81
N GLY A 102 6.10 -9.85 -0.40
CA GLY A 102 5.70 -8.96 0.69
C GLY A 102 4.40 -8.23 0.40
N TYR A 103 4.24 -7.72 -0.84
CA TYR A 103 3.00 -7.10 -1.30
C TYR A 103 1.80 -8.05 -1.21
N PHE A 104 1.91 -9.27 -1.75
CA PHE A 104 0.81 -10.24 -1.75
C PHE A 104 0.41 -10.66 -0.34
N ARG A 105 1.38 -10.87 0.55
CA ARG A 105 1.11 -11.17 1.95
C ARG A 105 0.40 -10.00 2.63
N PHE A 106 0.86 -8.77 2.41
CA PHE A 106 0.20 -7.59 2.95
C PHE A 106 -1.25 -7.48 2.46
N VAL A 107 -1.51 -7.72 1.17
CA VAL A 107 -2.86 -7.69 0.59
C VAL A 107 -3.75 -8.78 1.19
N ALA A 108 -3.22 -9.97 1.45
CA ALA A 108 -3.96 -11.06 2.09
C ALA A 108 -4.37 -10.70 3.52
N ASP A 109 -3.44 -10.12 4.29
CA ASP A 109 -3.68 -9.67 5.66
C ASP A 109 -4.59 -8.42 5.72
N HIS A 110 -4.59 -7.61 4.65
CA HIS A 110 -5.33 -6.35 4.54
C HIS A 110 -6.18 -6.27 3.26
N PRO A 111 -7.19 -7.15 3.09
CA PRO A 111 -8.03 -7.17 1.88
C PRO A 111 -8.82 -5.86 1.68
N ALA A 112 -8.95 -5.06 2.72
CA ALA A 112 -9.49 -3.71 2.70
C ALA A 112 -8.74 -2.77 1.73
N LEU A 113 -7.42 -2.95 1.57
CA LEU A 113 -6.57 -2.09 0.73
C LEU A 113 -7.17 -1.89 -0.66
N TYR A 114 -7.45 -2.98 -1.38
CA TYR A 114 -8.02 -2.89 -2.73
C TYR A 114 -9.37 -2.19 -2.78
N ARG A 115 -10.25 -2.48 -1.81
CA ARG A 115 -11.58 -1.86 -1.76
C ARG A 115 -11.50 -0.36 -1.50
N ILE A 116 -10.61 0.05 -0.61
CA ILE A 116 -10.42 1.45 -0.24
C ILE A 116 -9.75 2.22 -1.38
N ILE A 117 -8.68 1.71 -1.96
CA ILE A 117 -7.97 2.38 -3.07
C ILE A 117 -8.87 2.52 -4.30
N ARG A 118 -9.65 1.50 -4.65
CA ARG A 118 -10.60 1.60 -5.79
C ARG A 118 -11.76 2.57 -5.54
N GLN A 119 -12.18 2.74 -4.29
CA GLN A 119 -13.18 3.74 -3.94
C GLN A 119 -12.59 5.16 -3.96
N ALA A 120 -11.28 5.31 -3.74
CA ALA A 120 -10.62 6.59 -3.79
C ALA A 120 -10.75 7.28 -5.15
N GLU A 121 -10.90 6.52 -6.26
CA GLU A 121 -11.18 7.09 -7.58
C GLU A 121 -12.40 8.04 -7.59
N PHE A 122 -13.43 7.70 -6.83
CA PHE A 122 -14.68 8.45 -6.80
C PHE A 122 -14.83 9.34 -5.56
N VAL A 123 -14.17 9.00 -4.47
CA VAL A 123 -14.28 9.69 -3.18
C VAL A 123 -13.22 10.77 -3.00
N SER A 124 -12.01 10.49 -3.44
CA SER A 124 -10.83 11.33 -3.23
C SER A 124 -9.77 11.04 -4.31
N PRO A 125 -9.99 11.48 -5.57
CA PRO A 125 -9.06 11.20 -6.68
C PRO A 125 -7.63 11.67 -6.40
N GLU A 126 -7.48 12.75 -5.64
CA GLU A 126 -6.18 13.25 -5.20
C GLU A 126 -5.42 12.26 -4.32
N MET A 127 -6.14 11.50 -3.48
CA MET A 127 -5.52 10.46 -2.65
C MET A 127 -5.19 9.22 -3.45
N LEU A 128 -5.96 8.89 -4.48
CA LEU A 128 -5.60 7.83 -5.42
C LEU A 128 -4.30 8.16 -6.15
N HIS A 129 -4.17 9.36 -6.71
CA HIS A 129 -2.95 9.81 -7.36
C HIS A 129 -1.76 9.77 -6.39
N LEU A 130 -1.92 10.31 -5.18
CA LEU A 130 -0.89 10.28 -4.15
C LEU A 130 -0.46 8.85 -3.79
N HIS A 131 -1.42 7.91 -3.74
CA HIS A 131 -1.13 6.51 -3.47
C HIS A 131 -0.19 5.92 -4.52
N TYR A 132 -0.50 6.08 -5.80
CA TYR A 132 0.32 5.57 -6.89
C TYR A 132 1.66 6.31 -7.03
N GLU A 133 1.68 7.62 -6.92
CA GLU A 133 2.92 8.41 -6.94
C GLU A 133 3.91 7.98 -5.84
N ARG A 134 3.42 7.74 -4.63
CA ARG A 134 4.26 7.29 -3.52
C ARG A 134 4.75 5.86 -3.69
N LEU A 135 3.96 4.98 -4.30
CA LEU A 135 4.41 3.62 -4.64
C LEU A 135 5.52 3.66 -5.70
N THR A 136 5.34 4.46 -6.75
CA THR A 136 6.26 4.49 -7.90
C THR A 136 7.53 5.27 -7.61
N SER A 137 7.48 6.39 -6.88
CA SER A 137 8.65 7.29 -6.73
C SER A 137 9.90 6.62 -6.17
N GLY A 138 9.76 5.85 -5.11
CA GLY A 138 10.88 5.07 -4.55
C GLY A 138 11.34 3.95 -5.47
N TYR A 139 10.41 3.36 -6.20
CA TYR A 139 10.66 2.28 -7.13
C TYR A 139 11.43 2.75 -8.37
N VAL A 140 11.01 3.87 -8.96
CA VAL A 140 11.73 4.55 -10.08
C VAL A 140 13.18 4.84 -9.72
N THR A 141 13.43 5.33 -8.51
CA THR A 141 14.81 5.60 -8.05
C THR A 141 15.65 4.33 -8.00
N GLY A 142 15.13 3.25 -7.45
CA GLY A 142 15.83 1.96 -7.38
C GLY A 142 16.06 1.32 -8.75
N LEU A 143 15.09 1.42 -9.67
CA LEU A 143 15.25 0.94 -11.05
C LEU A 143 16.32 1.73 -11.80
N ARG A 144 16.33 3.07 -11.67
CA ARG A 144 17.36 3.91 -12.29
C ARG A 144 18.75 3.53 -11.80
N GLN A 145 18.94 3.37 -10.49
CA GLN A 145 20.22 2.94 -9.92
C GLN A 145 20.66 1.57 -10.46
N ALA A 146 19.73 0.61 -10.59
CA ALA A 146 20.04 -0.70 -11.15
C ALA A 146 20.40 -0.65 -12.65
N MET A 147 19.78 0.24 -13.44
CA MET A 147 20.17 0.52 -14.83
C MET A 147 21.58 1.12 -14.90
N GLU A 148 21.87 2.13 -14.08
CA GLU A 148 23.20 2.79 -14.01
C GLU A 148 24.29 1.82 -13.57
N ALA A 149 23.97 0.88 -12.68
CA ALA A 149 24.88 -0.19 -12.24
C ALA A 149 25.03 -1.32 -13.28
N GLY A 150 24.25 -1.33 -14.36
CA GLY A 150 24.26 -2.39 -15.36
C GLY A 150 23.66 -3.72 -14.87
N GLU A 151 22.88 -3.71 -13.82
CA GLU A 151 22.21 -4.90 -13.26
C GLU A 151 20.98 -5.30 -14.07
N ILE A 152 20.29 -4.32 -14.67
CA ILE A 152 19.12 -4.50 -15.50
C ILE A 152 19.30 -3.74 -16.83
N ALA A 153 18.47 -4.05 -17.84
CA ALA A 153 18.51 -3.39 -19.14
C ALA A 153 18.20 -1.89 -19.03
N GLU A 154 18.83 -1.09 -19.88
CA GLU A 154 18.50 0.33 -20.02
C GLU A 154 17.07 0.52 -20.52
N GLY A 155 16.38 1.55 -20.05
CA GLY A 155 15.03 1.88 -20.44
C GLY A 155 14.47 3.07 -19.67
N ASP A 156 13.18 3.30 -19.80
CA ASP A 156 12.46 4.30 -19.03
C ASP A 156 12.09 3.71 -17.65
N PRO A 157 12.71 4.18 -16.55
CA PRO A 157 12.46 3.62 -15.23
C PRO A 157 11.05 3.95 -14.70
N GLU A 158 10.42 5.03 -15.17
CA GLU A 158 9.07 5.38 -14.79
C GLU A 158 8.05 4.45 -15.45
N LEU A 159 8.15 4.25 -16.76
CA LEU A 159 7.29 3.32 -17.48
C LEU A 159 7.44 1.89 -16.93
N LEU A 160 8.67 1.47 -16.64
CA LEU A 160 8.94 0.15 -16.07
C LEU A 160 8.31 -0.01 -14.67
N ALA A 161 8.42 1.01 -13.80
CA ALA A 161 7.80 1.00 -12.48
C ALA A 161 6.27 0.84 -12.57
N TRP A 162 5.61 1.59 -13.46
CA TRP A 162 4.17 1.48 -13.69
C TRP A 162 3.76 0.13 -14.25
N ALA A 163 4.53 -0.43 -15.19
CA ALA A 163 4.27 -1.77 -15.74
C ALA A 163 4.36 -2.86 -14.67
N LEU A 164 5.40 -2.84 -13.85
CA LEU A 164 5.59 -3.79 -12.76
C LEU A 164 4.50 -3.64 -11.70
N MET A 165 4.08 -2.42 -11.37
CA MET A 165 2.98 -2.18 -10.46
C MET A 165 1.65 -2.76 -10.99
N GLY A 166 1.35 -2.57 -12.29
CA GLY A 166 0.19 -3.18 -12.93
C GLY A 166 0.21 -4.71 -12.86
N ILE A 167 1.38 -5.32 -13.05
CA ILE A 167 1.56 -6.77 -12.85
C ILE A 167 1.19 -7.16 -11.42
N GLY A 168 1.75 -6.49 -10.43
CA GLY A 168 1.48 -6.78 -9.01
C GLY A 168 0.00 -6.62 -8.66
N GLU A 169 -0.60 -5.51 -9.07
CA GLU A 169 -2.00 -5.21 -8.77
C GLU A 169 -2.94 -6.27 -9.35
N LEU A 170 -2.83 -6.60 -10.65
CA LEU A 170 -3.72 -7.55 -11.29
C LEU A 170 -3.50 -8.99 -10.82
N VAL A 171 -2.25 -9.39 -10.57
CA VAL A 171 -1.92 -10.70 -10.00
C VAL A 171 -2.48 -10.80 -8.57
N GLY A 172 -2.26 -9.79 -7.74
CA GLY A 172 -2.80 -9.76 -6.37
C GLY A 172 -4.33 -9.80 -6.36
N MET A 173 -4.97 -9.01 -7.22
CA MET A 173 -6.43 -9.02 -7.35
C MET A 173 -6.96 -10.40 -7.74
N ARG A 174 -6.33 -11.06 -8.73
CA ARG A 174 -6.81 -12.35 -9.24
C ARG A 174 -6.61 -13.50 -8.25
N TRP A 175 -5.43 -13.61 -7.64
CA TRP A 175 -5.10 -14.82 -6.86
C TRP A 175 -5.17 -14.62 -5.35
N ILE A 176 -4.98 -13.41 -4.86
CA ILE A 176 -5.15 -13.14 -3.42
C ILE A 176 -6.60 -12.75 -3.15
N LEU A 177 -7.08 -11.66 -3.74
CA LEU A 177 -8.39 -11.11 -3.40
C LEU A 177 -9.55 -11.97 -3.89
N TRP A 178 -9.58 -12.34 -5.20
CA TRP A 178 -10.73 -13.08 -5.77
C TRP A 178 -10.68 -14.58 -5.47
N ALA A 179 -9.50 -15.18 -5.42
CA ALA A 179 -9.33 -16.58 -5.09
C ALA A 179 -9.26 -16.84 -3.58
N GLY A 180 -9.17 -15.77 -2.75
CA GLY A 180 -9.15 -15.87 -1.30
C GLY A 180 -7.91 -16.62 -0.77
N ARG A 181 -6.76 -16.43 -1.41
CA ARG A 181 -5.50 -17.06 -0.97
C ARG A 181 -4.74 -16.12 -0.05
N ASP A 182 -4.08 -16.68 0.95
CA ASP A 182 -3.22 -15.93 1.87
C ASP A 182 -1.86 -15.60 1.24
N GLU A 183 -1.44 -16.36 0.20
CA GLU A 183 -0.21 -16.17 -0.55
C GLU A 183 -0.27 -16.79 -1.94
N LEU A 184 0.66 -16.45 -2.81
CA LEU A 184 0.93 -17.22 -4.02
C LEU A 184 1.70 -18.49 -3.65
N SER A 185 1.43 -19.60 -4.34
CA SER A 185 2.26 -20.80 -4.17
C SER A 185 3.72 -20.49 -4.57
N PRO A 186 4.70 -21.23 -4.02
CA PRO A 186 6.10 -21.05 -4.39
C PRO A 186 6.34 -21.11 -5.90
N GLU A 187 5.67 -22.04 -6.61
CA GLU A 187 5.81 -22.21 -8.06
C GLU A 187 5.26 -20.98 -8.82
N MET A 188 4.13 -20.44 -8.36
CA MET A 188 3.54 -19.21 -8.96
C MET A 188 4.42 -17.99 -8.71
N LEU A 189 4.97 -17.87 -7.49
CA LEU A 189 5.87 -16.77 -7.16
C LEU A 189 7.16 -16.84 -7.97
N ASP A 190 7.71 -18.04 -8.18
CA ASP A 190 8.89 -18.25 -9.00
C ASP A 190 8.62 -17.99 -10.49
N GLU A 191 7.44 -18.38 -11.01
CA GLU A 191 7.06 -18.04 -12.39
C GLU A 191 6.88 -16.53 -12.56
N LEU A 192 6.23 -15.86 -11.61
CA LEU A 192 6.11 -14.41 -11.62
C LEU A 192 7.50 -13.75 -11.56
N GLY A 193 8.41 -14.26 -10.74
CA GLY A 193 9.79 -13.79 -10.68
C GLY A 193 10.50 -13.91 -12.04
N ARG A 194 10.28 -15.02 -12.77
CA ARG A 194 10.82 -15.20 -14.15
C ARG A 194 10.22 -14.19 -15.13
N ILE A 195 8.91 -13.92 -15.04
CA ILE A 195 8.24 -12.91 -15.88
C ILE A 195 8.83 -11.53 -15.59
N ILE A 196 8.96 -11.16 -14.33
CA ILE A 196 9.55 -9.88 -13.91
C ILE A 196 11.00 -9.78 -14.39
N ALA A 197 11.81 -10.81 -14.15
CA ALA A 197 13.21 -10.82 -14.60
C ALA A 197 13.38 -10.63 -16.12
N ARG A 198 12.48 -11.21 -16.91
CA ARG A 198 12.45 -10.97 -18.37
C ARG A 198 12.00 -9.55 -18.71
N THR A 199 11.07 -8.98 -17.94
CA THR A 199 10.56 -7.62 -18.15
C THR A 199 11.62 -6.55 -17.86
N ILE A 200 12.37 -6.73 -16.76
CA ILE A 200 13.46 -5.81 -16.39
C ILE A 200 14.72 -6.04 -17.25
N GLY A 201 14.83 -7.20 -17.91
CA GLY A 201 15.99 -7.56 -18.72
C GLY A 201 17.25 -7.80 -17.87
N SER A 202 18.27 -8.39 -18.49
CA SER A 202 19.61 -8.45 -17.94
C SER A 202 20.42 -7.26 -18.44
N GLY A 203 21.13 -6.59 -17.55
CA GLY A 203 22.08 -5.55 -17.95
C GLY A 203 23.19 -6.12 -18.84
N ASN A 204 23.82 -5.24 -19.62
CA ASN A 204 24.95 -5.57 -20.52
C ASN A 204 26.25 -5.95 -19.75
N GLY A 205 26.16 -6.62 -18.62
CA GLY A 205 27.28 -7.12 -17.87
C GLY A 205 27.89 -8.36 -18.51
N GLY A 206 28.68 -8.16 -19.56
CA GLY A 206 29.47 -9.24 -20.12
C GLY A 206 29.63 -9.24 -21.65
N ARG A 207 30.36 -8.28 -22.18
CA ARG A 207 31.23 -8.51 -23.35
C ARG A 207 32.66 -8.31 -22.94
#